data_0730294f444812da607cf245fb983714
#
_entry.id   0730294f444812da607cf245fb983714
#
_cell.length_a   1.000
_cell.length_b   1.000
_cell.length_c   1.000
_cell.angle_alpha   90.00
_cell.angle_beta   90.00
_cell.angle_gamma   90.00
#
_symmetry.space_group_name_H-M   'P 1'
#
loop_
_entity.id
_entity.type
_entity.pdbx_description
1 polymer ?
#
loop_
_entity_poly.entity_id
_entity_poly.type
_entity_poly.pdbx_seq_one_letter_code
_entity_poly.pdbx_strand_id
1 'polypeptide(L)'
;MKQFISRRSFMKAAGAATALTAVSFAAPAASAEETNCFLGDKSAVTILYTNDVHTYIDKKSPELTYAAIAALKKSYEDAGQNVLRVDAGDHIQGTAYGSMDDGETIIKLMNEAGYDLATPGNHEFAYGMARAQAVMKEADFPSLSC
;
A
#
# COMPACT_ATOMS: atom_id res chain seq x y z
N MET A 1 18.41 2.40 16.35
CA MET A 1 18.60 1.72 15.04
C MET A 1 17.22 1.38 14.52
N LYS A 2 16.80 2.00 13.42
CA LYS A 2 15.54 1.65 12.74
C LYS A 2 15.80 0.37 11.95
N GLN A 3 15.18 -0.74 12.34
CA GLN A 3 15.21 -1.95 11.52
C GLN A 3 14.19 -1.81 10.41
N PHE A 4 14.67 -1.69 9.18
CA PHE A 4 13.81 -1.80 8.01
C PHE A 4 13.55 -3.30 7.76
N ILE A 5 12.29 -3.68 7.76
CA ILE A 5 11.89 -5.03 7.37
C ILE A 5 11.96 -5.08 5.86
N SER A 6 12.83 -5.93 5.30
CA SER A 6 12.91 -6.08 3.86
C SER A 6 11.64 -6.74 3.31
N ARG A 7 11.30 -6.47 2.04
CA ARG A 7 10.21 -7.11 1.31
C ARG A 7 10.18 -8.64 1.53
N ARG A 8 11.37 -9.28 1.51
CA ARG A 8 11.54 -10.71 1.73
C ARG A 8 11.21 -11.15 3.16
N SER A 9 11.49 -10.33 4.15
CA SER A 9 11.21 -10.63 5.56
C SER A 9 9.73 -10.47 5.89
N PHE A 10 9.08 -9.45 5.29
CA PHE A 10 7.64 -9.26 5.38
C PHE A 10 6.87 -10.42 4.75
N MET A 11 7.28 -10.86 3.55
CA MET A 11 6.67 -11.97 2.84
C MET A 11 6.83 -13.32 3.57
N LYS A 12 7.96 -13.54 4.24
CA LYS A 12 8.17 -14.75 5.06
C LYS A 12 7.29 -14.77 6.30
N ALA A 13 7.00 -13.61 6.89
CA ALA A 13 6.11 -13.51 8.04
C ALA A 13 4.65 -13.75 7.66
N ALA A 14 4.23 -13.32 6.46
CA ALA A 14 2.88 -13.54 5.94
C ALA A 14 2.62 -15.00 5.51
N GLY A 15 3.66 -15.76 5.16
CA GLY A 15 3.55 -17.16 4.73
C GLY A 15 3.41 -18.19 5.87
N ALA A 16 3.59 -17.81 7.11
CA ALA A 16 3.38 -18.67 8.27
C ALA A 16 1.99 -18.40 8.87
N ALA A 17 0.97 -18.90 8.21
CA ALA A 17 -0.42 -18.78 8.65
C ALA A 17 -0.69 -19.69 9.84
N THR A 18 -0.29 -19.31 11.06
CA THR A 18 -0.92 -19.79 12.30
C THR A 18 -0.62 -18.93 13.52
N ALA A 19 -0.01 -17.78 13.40
CA ALA A 19 -0.01 -16.78 14.47
C ALA A 19 0.30 -15.42 13.89
N LEU A 20 -0.71 -14.64 13.51
CA LEU A 20 -0.57 -13.21 13.33
C LEU A 20 -0.28 -12.61 14.71
N THR A 21 0.98 -12.57 15.10
CA THR A 21 1.38 -11.63 16.13
C THR A 21 1.40 -10.25 15.48
N ALA A 22 0.38 -9.46 15.77
CA ALA A 22 0.40 -8.05 15.47
C ALA A 22 1.67 -7.46 16.11
N VAL A 23 2.60 -7.00 15.27
CA VAL A 23 3.73 -6.22 15.77
C VAL A 23 3.16 -4.83 16.06
N SER A 24 2.66 -4.66 17.28
CA SER A 24 2.33 -3.34 17.80
C SER A 24 3.64 -2.60 18.00
N PHE A 25 3.92 -1.62 17.16
CA PHE A 25 4.96 -0.64 17.45
C PHE A 25 4.41 0.27 18.56
N ALA A 26 4.65 -0.11 19.80
CA ALA A 26 4.60 0.85 20.88
C ALA A 26 5.78 1.80 20.66
N ALA A 27 5.52 2.99 20.15
CA ALA A 27 6.50 4.06 20.18
C ALA A 27 6.88 4.30 21.65
N PRO A 28 8.18 4.43 21.99
CA PRO A 28 8.54 4.82 23.34
C PRO A 28 7.85 6.16 23.63
N ALA A 29 7.22 6.23 24.79
CA ALA A 29 6.61 7.45 25.27
C ALA A 29 7.71 8.53 25.45
N ALA A 30 8.02 9.22 24.36
CA ALA A 30 8.62 10.53 24.46
C ALA A 30 7.48 11.45 24.90
N SER A 31 7.63 12.09 26.03
CA SER A 31 6.74 13.15 26.48
C SER A 31 6.75 14.28 25.44
N ALA A 32 5.87 14.18 24.49
CA ALA A 32 5.47 15.25 23.60
C ALA A 32 4.02 15.57 23.97
N GLU A 33 3.87 16.40 24.95
CA GLU A 33 2.74 17.31 24.98
C GLU A 33 2.82 18.12 23.68
N GLU A 34 1.66 18.22 23.03
CA GLU A 34 1.42 19.07 21.86
C GLU A 34 1.79 18.51 20.49
N THR A 35 0.93 17.62 19.98
CA THR A 35 0.40 17.74 18.62
C THR A 35 -0.89 16.93 18.51
N ASN A 36 -1.88 17.29 19.30
CA ASN A 36 -3.26 16.78 19.19
C ASN A 36 -4.03 17.56 18.10
N CYS A 37 -3.54 17.56 16.87
CA CYS A 37 -4.24 18.31 15.82
C CYS A 37 -5.10 17.44 14.90
N PHE A 38 -4.97 16.11 14.93
CA PHE A 38 -5.65 15.28 13.93
C PHE A 38 -6.35 14.00 14.42
N LEU A 39 -6.08 13.55 15.63
CA LEU A 39 -6.69 12.31 16.13
C LEU A 39 -7.30 12.58 17.49
N GLY A 40 -8.60 12.73 17.54
CA GLY A 40 -9.37 12.95 18.78
C GLY A 40 -9.36 11.79 19.76
N ASP A 41 -8.59 10.74 19.51
CA ASP A 41 -8.35 9.63 20.42
C ASP A 41 -6.95 9.09 20.18
N LYS A 42 -6.29 8.58 21.22
CA LYS A 42 -4.94 8.00 21.17
C LYS A 42 -4.91 6.62 20.50
N SER A 43 -5.69 6.42 19.45
CA SER A 43 -5.74 5.16 18.72
C SER A 43 -4.52 5.02 17.80
N ALA A 44 -3.86 3.88 17.85
CA ALA A 44 -2.81 3.56 16.90
C ALA A 44 -3.38 3.48 15.48
N VAL A 45 -2.59 3.92 14.49
CA VAL A 45 -2.91 3.76 13.07
C VAL A 45 -2.00 2.67 12.50
N THR A 46 -2.60 1.68 11.86
CA THR A 46 -1.89 0.66 11.11
C THR A 46 -1.69 1.12 9.68
N ILE A 47 -0.44 1.21 9.24
CA ILE A 47 -0.11 1.55 7.85
C ILE A 47 0.27 0.28 7.10
N LEU A 48 -0.53 -0.07 6.10
CA LEU A 48 -0.23 -1.09 5.11
C LEU A 48 0.35 -0.40 3.87
N TYR A 49 1.54 -0.77 3.45
CA TYR A 49 2.13 -0.15 2.29
C TYR A 49 2.61 -1.16 1.25
N THR A 50 2.52 -0.77 -0.01
CA THR A 50 3.13 -1.45 -1.15
C THR A 50 4.16 -0.54 -1.80
N ASN A 51 5.10 -1.14 -2.51
CA ASN A 51 6.15 -0.46 -3.23
C ASN A 51 6.71 -1.36 -4.32
N ASP A 52 6.97 -0.83 -5.51
CA ASP A 52 7.54 -1.59 -6.63
C ASP A 52 6.72 -2.86 -6.98
N VAL A 53 5.41 -2.74 -7.03
CA VAL A 53 4.53 -3.87 -7.36
C VAL A 53 4.70 -4.28 -8.82
N HIS A 54 5.00 -3.32 -9.71
CA HIS A 54 5.30 -3.56 -11.11
C HIS A 54 4.30 -4.52 -11.80
N THR A 55 3.02 -4.32 -11.52
CA THR A 55 1.91 -5.09 -12.08
C THR A 55 1.97 -6.62 -11.88
N TYR A 56 2.75 -7.10 -10.92
CA TYR A 56 2.82 -8.51 -10.57
C TYR A 56 1.63 -8.90 -9.68
N ILE A 57 0.47 -9.10 -10.30
CA ILE A 57 -0.81 -9.30 -9.61
C ILE A 57 -1.23 -10.78 -9.51
N ASP A 58 -0.64 -11.65 -10.30
CA ASP A 58 -1.06 -13.05 -10.48
C ASP A 58 0.00 -14.08 -10.06
N LYS A 59 1.08 -13.66 -9.42
CA LYS A 59 2.11 -14.58 -9.00
C LYS A 59 1.58 -15.60 -7.98
N LYS A 60 1.80 -16.86 -8.29
CA LYS A 60 1.54 -17.96 -7.36
C LYS A 60 2.39 -17.81 -6.11
N SER A 61 1.77 -18.01 -4.95
CA SER A 61 2.35 -17.98 -3.60
C SER A 61 3.90 -18.01 -3.53
N PRO A 62 4.55 -17.21 -2.68
CA PRO A 62 3.99 -16.54 -1.49
C PRO A 62 3.70 -15.03 -1.68
N GLU A 63 3.50 -14.58 -2.90
CA GLU A 63 3.38 -13.15 -3.16
C GLU A 63 1.95 -12.64 -2.87
N LEU A 64 1.87 -11.45 -2.26
CA LEU A 64 0.59 -10.81 -1.95
C LEU A 64 0.00 -10.22 -3.24
N THR A 65 -1.21 -10.66 -3.57
CA THR A 65 -2.03 -10.05 -4.63
C THR A 65 -2.81 -8.84 -4.07
N TYR A 66 -3.36 -8.00 -4.94
CA TYR A 66 -4.26 -6.92 -4.52
C TYR A 66 -5.45 -7.42 -3.69
N ALA A 67 -6.01 -8.59 -4.05
CA ALA A 67 -7.08 -9.22 -3.28
C ALA A 67 -6.63 -9.63 -1.86
N ALA A 68 -5.42 -10.17 -1.72
CA ALA A 68 -4.88 -10.54 -0.41
C ALA A 68 -4.58 -9.31 0.45
N ILE A 69 -4.09 -8.22 -0.16
CA ILE A 69 -3.87 -6.94 0.53
C ILE A 69 -5.21 -6.33 0.96
N ALA A 70 -6.25 -6.40 0.11
CA ALA A 70 -7.60 -5.96 0.45
C ALA A 70 -8.19 -6.75 1.62
N ALA A 71 -8.05 -8.07 1.60
CA ALA A 71 -8.49 -8.93 2.69
C ALA A 71 -7.74 -8.63 4.01
N LEU A 72 -6.44 -8.34 3.92
CA LEU A 72 -5.64 -7.96 5.07
C LEU A 72 -6.13 -6.63 5.68
N LYS A 73 -6.35 -5.59 4.86
CA LYS A 73 -6.93 -4.31 5.32
C LYS A 73 -8.24 -4.56 6.05
N LYS A 74 -9.14 -5.29 5.40
CA LYS A 74 -10.44 -5.62 5.99
C LYS A 74 -10.31 -6.35 7.33
N SER A 75 -9.38 -7.28 7.48
CA SER A 75 -9.20 -8.01 8.73
C SER A 75 -8.78 -7.11 9.90
N TYR A 76 -7.96 -6.10 9.65
CA TYR A 76 -7.58 -5.11 10.65
C TYR A 76 -8.74 -4.16 10.98
N GLU A 77 -9.49 -3.72 9.96
CA GLU A 77 -10.67 -2.87 10.14
C GLU A 77 -11.77 -3.61 10.93
N ASP A 78 -12.02 -4.89 10.61
CA ASP A 78 -12.98 -5.74 11.34
C ASP A 78 -12.54 -5.95 12.81
N ALA A 79 -11.24 -5.88 13.09
CA ALA A 79 -10.69 -5.88 14.46
C ALA A 79 -10.75 -4.51 15.15
N GLY A 80 -11.39 -3.51 14.54
CA GLY A 80 -11.57 -2.17 15.09
C GLY A 80 -10.31 -1.28 15.01
N GLN A 81 -9.36 -1.61 14.14
CA GLN A 81 -8.16 -0.80 13.96
C GLN A 81 -8.37 0.26 12.88
N ASN A 82 -7.75 1.42 13.07
CA ASN A 82 -7.63 2.42 12.00
C ASN A 82 -6.53 1.98 11.04
N VAL A 83 -6.86 1.79 9.78
CA VAL A 83 -5.93 1.30 8.76
C VAL A 83 -5.80 2.31 7.64
N LEU A 84 -4.56 2.63 7.28
CA LEU A 84 -4.23 3.42 6.10
C LEU A 84 -3.46 2.53 5.14
N ARG A 85 -3.94 2.41 3.90
CA ARG A 85 -3.24 1.71 2.82
C ARG A 85 -2.65 2.69 1.85
N VAL A 86 -1.35 2.59 1.64
CA VAL A 86 -0.59 3.51 0.80
C VAL A 86 0.27 2.74 -0.22
N ASP A 87 0.56 3.37 -1.34
CA ASP A 87 1.50 2.86 -2.33
C ASP A 87 2.65 3.85 -2.53
N ALA A 88 3.87 3.34 -2.56
CA ALA A 88 5.08 4.15 -2.67
C ALA A 88 5.60 4.27 -4.12
N GLY A 89 4.78 3.89 -5.11
CA GLY A 89 5.07 4.07 -6.53
C GLY A 89 5.53 2.81 -7.24
N ASP A 90 5.73 2.96 -8.54
CA ASP A 90 6.11 1.92 -9.50
C ASP A 90 5.07 0.78 -9.56
N HIS A 91 3.80 1.16 -9.70
CA HIS A 91 2.69 0.21 -9.71
C HIS A 91 2.11 -0.08 -11.10
N ILE A 92 2.14 0.88 -12.08
CA ILE A 92 1.41 0.72 -13.36
C ILE A 92 2.19 0.01 -14.47
N GLN A 93 3.52 -0.10 -14.35
CA GLN A 93 4.38 -0.65 -15.42
C GLN A 93 5.16 -1.87 -14.92
N GLY A 94 5.28 -2.93 -15.77
CA GLY A 94 6.09 -4.11 -15.46
C GLY A 94 5.70 -5.33 -16.28
N THR A 95 4.56 -5.95 -16.03
CA THR A 95 4.06 -7.12 -16.77
C THR A 95 3.10 -6.73 -17.90
N ALA A 96 2.57 -7.74 -18.63
CA ALA A 96 1.57 -7.52 -19.65
C ALA A 96 0.31 -6.80 -19.11
N TYR A 97 -0.06 -7.01 -17.86
CA TYR A 97 -1.22 -6.34 -17.25
C TYR A 97 -1.11 -4.82 -17.22
N GLY A 98 0.10 -4.28 -17.05
CA GLY A 98 0.31 -2.84 -17.11
C GLY A 98 0.49 -2.32 -18.53
N SER A 99 1.11 -3.11 -19.42
CA SER A 99 1.44 -2.65 -20.78
C SER A 99 0.30 -2.82 -21.81
N MET A 100 -0.76 -3.57 -21.50
CA MET A 100 -1.88 -3.75 -22.42
C MET A 100 -2.78 -2.50 -22.53
N ASP A 101 -2.86 -1.71 -21.46
CA ASP A 101 -3.70 -0.52 -21.38
C ASP A 101 -3.01 0.65 -20.69
N ASP A 102 -1.67 0.63 -20.70
CA ASP A 102 -0.84 1.66 -20.12
C ASP A 102 -1.22 2.01 -18.66
N GLY A 103 -1.49 0.94 -17.86
CA GLY A 103 -1.72 1.02 -16.43
C GLY A 103 -3.16 1.19 -15.96
N GLU A 104 -4.14 1.31 -16.86
CA GLU A 104 -5.55 1.55 -16.49
C GLU A 104 -6.13 0.42 -15.62
N THR A 105 -5.91 -0.83 -16.01
CA THR A 105 -6.35 -2.00 -15.24
C THR A 105 -5.77 -2.01 -13.84
N ILE A 106 -4.52 -1.60 -13.69
CA ILE A 106 -3.85 -1.57 -12.37
C ILE A 106 -4.51 -0.53 -11.45
N ILE A 107 -4.79 0.68 -11.96
CA ILE A 107 -5.48 1.70 -11.17
C ILE A 107 -6.88 1.23 -10.75
N LYS A 108 -7.64 0.58 -11.64
CA LYS A 108 -8.94 0.01 -11.29
C LYS A 108 -8.82 -1.06 -10.18
N LEU A 109 -7.81 -1.92 -10.26
CA LEU A 109 -7.53 -2.90 -9.20
C LEU A 109 -7.14 -2.25 -7.88
N MET A 110 -6.38 -1.16 -7.91
CA MET A 110 -6.03 -0.40 -6.71
C MET A 110 -7.25 0.29 -6.10
N ASN A 111 -8.16 0.84 -6.92
CA ASN A 111 -9.44 1.39 -6.46
C ASN A 111 -10.27 0.31 -5.74
N GLU A 112 -10.47 -0.85 -6.38
CA GLU A 112 -11.18 -1.99 -5.78
C GLU A 112 -10.49 -2.53 -4.53
N ALA A 113 -9.17 -2.51 -4.51
CA ALA A 113 -8.40 -2.90 -3.33
C ALA A 113 -8.52 -1.88 -2.19
N GLY A 114 -9.04 -0.68 -2.43
CA GLY A 114 -9.26 0.37 -1.43
C GLY A 114 -7.97 1.01 -0.95
N TYR A 115 -7.11 1.45 -1.87
CA TYR A 115 -5.97 2.30 -1.52
C TYR A 115 -6.47 3.68 -1.06
N ASP A 116 -5.78 4.23 -0.08
CA ASP A 116 -6.14 5.52 0.52
C ASP A 116 -5.29 6.66 -0.03
N LEU A 117 -4.08 6.36 -0.48
CA LEU A 117 -3.21 7.30 -1.21
C LEU A 117 -2.06 6.56 -1.92
N ALA A 118 -1.46 7.22 -2.91
CA ALA A 118 -0.23 6.76 -3.55
C ALA A 118 0.73 7.93 -3.82
N THR A 119 1.98 7.60 -4.14
CA THR A 119 2.93 8.52 -4.75
C THR A 119 3.40 7.94 -6.08
N PRO A 120 3.61 8.76 -7.13
CA PRO A 120 4.19 8.25 -8.36
C PRO A 120 5.67 7.93 -8.17
N GLY A 121 6.11 6.78 -8.67
CA GLY A 121 7.50 6.46 -8.90
C GLY A 121 7.94 6.87 -10.31
N ASN A 122 9.11 6.42 -10.75
CA ASN A 122 9.59 6.74 -12.09
C ASN A 122 8.84 5.94 -13.18
N HIS A 123 8.35 4.75 -12.87
CA HIS A 123 7.62 3.92 -13.83
C HIS A 123 6.19 4.37 -14.10
N GLU A 124 5.60 5.23 -13.28
CA GLU A 124 4.34 5.90 -13.59
C GLU A 124 4.45 6.80 -14.83
N PHE A 125 5.64 7.24 -15.16
CA PHE A 125 5.92 8.05 -16.35
C PHE A 125 6.39 7.25 -17.57
N ALA A 126 6.48 5.92 -17.47
CA ALA A 126 6.98 5.06 -18.54
C ALA A 126 6.15 5.15 -19.84
N TYR A 127 4.84 5.40 -19.72
CA TYR A 127 3.93 5.61 -20.86
C TYR A 127 3.75 7.10 -21.25
N GLY A 128 4.60 7.97 -20.70
CA GLY A 128 4.60 9.39 -20.94
C GLY A 128 3.73 10.19 -19.96
N MET A 129 4.05 11.50 -19.84
CA MET A 129 3.42 12.40 -18.87
C MET A 129 1.90 12.49 -19.03
N ALA A 130 1.41 12.55 -20.28
CA ALA A 130 -0.03 12.67 -20.53
C ALA A 130 -0.80 11.44 -20.01
N ARG A 131 -0.23 10.25 -20.21
CA ARG A 131 -0.83 9.02 -19.70
C ARG A 131 -0.74 8.94 -18.19
N ALA A 132 0.39 9.27 -17.60
CA ALA A 132 0.55 9.33 -16.13
C ALA A 132 -0.55 10.21 -15.51
N GLN A 133 -0.76 11.42 -16.04
CA GLN A 133 -1.82 12.32 -15.57
C GLN A 133 -3.22 11.76 -15.76
N ALA A 134 -3.46 11.00 -16.84
CA ALA A 134 -4.76 10.40 -17.10
C ALA A 134 -5.07 9.30 -16.06
N VAL A 135 -4.17 8.35 -15.87
CA VAL A 135 -4.38 7.25 -14.92
C VAL A 135 -4.45 7.72 -13.47
N MET A 136 -3.69 8.74 -13.09
CA MET A 136 -3.79 9.35 -11.77
C MET A 136 -5.14 10.02 -11.52
N LYS A 137 -5.84 10.49 -12.57
CA LYS A 137 -7.20 11.04 -12.48
C LYS A 137 -8.28 9.97 -12.39
N GLU A 138 -7.99 8.75 -12.83
CA GLU A 138 -8.87 7.59 -12.72
C GLU A 138 -8.80 6.93 -11.33
N ALA A 139 -7.79 7.28 -10.53
CA ALA A 139 -7.65 6.79 -9.17
C ALA A 139 -8.69 7.44 -8.25
N ASP A 140 -9.35 6.61 -7.43
CA ASP A 140 -10.28 7.05 -6.38
C ASP A 140 -9.54 7.55 -5.11
N PHE A 141 -8.22 7.56 -5.15
CA PHE A 141 -7.33 7.99 -4.09
C PHE A 141 -6.38 9.09 -4.58
N PRO A 142 -5.93 10.00 -3.71
CA PRO A 142 -4.98 11.04 -4.09
C PRO A 142 -3.62 10.45 -4.45
N SER A 143 -3.04 10.98 -5.53
CA SER A 143 -1.63 10.77 -5.88
C SER A 143 -0.83 11.99 -5.45
N LEU A 144 0.11 11.79 -4.52
CA LEU A 144 0.89 12.87 -3.90
C LEU A 144 2.32 12.88 -4.46
N SER A 145 2.77 14.06 -4.81
CA SER A 145 4.17 14.30 -5.21
C SER A 145 4.70 15.52 -4.47
N CYS A 146 5.94 15.42 -4.00
CA CYS A 146 6.67 16.55 -3.39
C CYS A 146 7.37 17.38 -4.46
#